data_d5477c7e1bc9b2e2a9601d8f224fef23
#
_entry.id   d5477c7e1bc9b2e2a9601d8f224fef23
#
_cell.length_a   1.000
_cell.length_b   1.000
_cell.length_c   1.000
_cell.angle_alpha   90.00
_cell.angle_beta   90.00
_cell.angle_gamma   90.00
#
_symmetry.space_group_name_H-M   'P 1'
#
loop_
_entity.id
_entity.type
_entity.pdbx_description
1 polymer ?
#
loop_
_entity_poly.entity_id
_entity_poly.type
_entity_poly.pdbx_seq_one_letter_code
_entity_poly.pdbx_strand_id
1 'polypeptide(L)'
;MRFNLAIDGPAGAGKSTIAKRVAKELSFVYVDTGAMYRAMGIYFSDLGIAPEEQEKIEVACKDVKISISYENGEQQVYLNGVNVTGRLRTEEAGKMASATSAYLEVRKKLVGLQQEMAENTDLVMDGRDIGTAVLPNAPLKVYLTASAHVRALRRWKELTEKGQTADLAKIEEDINERDYQDTHREHSPLVQAEDAVLVDSSEMTIDEVVEKILSLARERM
;
A
#
# COMPACT_ATOMS: atom_id res chain seq x y z
N MET A 1 -13.74 0.69 -21.24
CA MET A 1 -13.53 1.16 -19.85
C MET A 1 -12.40 0.31 -19.26
N ARG A 2 -11.46 0.87 -18.50
CA ARG A 2 -10.41 0.07 -17.88
C ARG A 2 -10.96 -0.67 -16.67
N PHE A 3 -10.45 -1.89 -16.42
CA PHE A 3 -10.83 -2.64 -15.23
C PHE A 3 -9.78 -2.42 -14.14
N ASN A 4 -10.19 -1.75 -13.06
CA ASN A 4 -9.33 -1.46 -11.93
C ASN A 4 -9.81 -2.24 -10.70
N LEU A 5 -8.88 -2.90 -10.01
CA LEU A 5 -9.14 -3.65 -8.79
C LEU A 5 -8.45 -2.97 -7.61
N ALA A 6 -9.23 -2.54 -6.64
CA ALA A 6 -8.74 -1.91 -5.41
C ALA A 6 -8.64 -2.95 -4.28
N ILE A 7 -7.49 -3.04 -3.60
CA ILE A 7 -7.30 -3.91 -2.43
C ILE A 7 -6.85 -3.05 -1.25
N ASP A 8 -7.77 -2.76 -0.36
CA ASP A 8 -7.49 -2.04 0.88
C ASP A 8 -7.41 -2.97 2.09
N GLY A 9 -6.88 -2.47 3.18
CA GLY A 9 -6.81 -3.20 4.43
C GLY A 9 -5.59 -2.85 5.28
N PRO A 10 -5.52 -3.37 6.52
CA PRO A 10 -4.50 -3.00 7.50
C PRO A 10 -3.09 -3.46 7.13
N ALA A 11 -2.10 -2.97 7.86
CA ALA A 11 -0.71 -3.38 7.70
C ALA A 11 -0.54 -4.87 7.99
N GLY A 12 0.28 -5.58 7.20
CA GLY A 12 0.55 -7.01 7.42
C GLY A 12 -0.57 -7.96 6.97
N ALA A 13 -1.69 -7.47 6.39
CA ALA A 13 -2.78 -8.33 5.89
C ALA A 13 -2.42 -9.15 4.63
N GLY A 14 -1.22 -8.99 4.08
CA GLY A 14 -0.78 -9.74 2.90
C GLY A 14 -1.18 -9.13 1.56
N LYS A 15 -1.73 -7.90 1.56
CA LYS A 15 -2.24 -7.23 0.35
C LYS A 15 -1.29 -7.27 -0.84
N SER A 16 -0.04 -6.86 -0.65
CA SER A 16 0.92 -6.76 -1.76
C SER A 16 1.26 -8.13 -2.37
N THR A 17 1.33 -9.19 -1.54
CA THR A 17 1.54 -10.56 -2.03
C THR A 17 0.36 -11.04 -2.86
N ILE A 18 -0.85 -10.81 -2.36
CA ILE A 18 -2.11 -11.18 -3.03
C ILE A 18 -2.29 -10.36 -4.31
N ALA A 19 -2.14 -9.02 -4.23
CA ALA A 19 -2.31 -8.11 -5.36
C ALA A 19 -1.36 -8.42 -6.51
N LYS A 20 -0.08 -8.70 -6.24
CA LYS A 20 0.90 -9.14 -7.25
C LYS A 20 0.45 -10.41 -7.98
N ARG A 21 -0.02 -11.42 -7.24
CA ARG A 21 -0.45 -12.68 -7.81
C ARG A 21 -1.72 -12.51 -8.64
N VAL A 22 -2.71 -11.80 -8.11
CA VAL A 22 -3.96 -11.48 -8.83
C VAL A 22 -3.66 -10.70 -10.12
N ALA A 23 -2.81 -9.67 -10.05
CA ALA A 23 -2.42 -8.90 -11.22
C ALA A 23 -1.75 -9.77 -12.29
N LYS A 24 -0.85 -10.67 -11.89
CA LYS A 24 -0.18 -11.62 -12.79
C LYS A 24 -1.18 -12.53 -13.50
N GLU A 25 -2.12 -13.14 -12.75
CA GLU A 25 -3.13 -14.06 -13.32
C GLU A 25 -4.10 -13.34 -14.26
N LEU A 26 -4.43 -12.07 -13.99
CA LEU A 26 -5.28 -11.26 -14.85
C LEU A 26 -4.51 -10.57 -16.00
N SER A 27 -3.18 -10.66 -16.04
CA SER A 27 -2.33 -9.89 -16.94
C SER A 27 -2.52 -8.37 -16.78
N PHE A 28 -2.76 -7.92 -15.57
CA PHE A 28 -2.91 -6.52 -15.19
C PHE A 28 -1.61 -5.96 -14.62
N VAL A 29 -1.51 -4.64 -14.61
CA VAL A 29 -0.40 -3.95 -13.94
C VAL A 29 -0.63 -3.96 -12.43
N TYR A 30 0.39 -4.34 -11.66
CA TYR A 30 0.34 -4.24 -10.19
C TYR A 30 0.90 -2.90 -9.73
N VAL A 31 0.20 -2.21 -8.83
CA VAL A 31 0.64 -0.93 -8.25
C VAL A 31 0.71 -1.02 -6.72
N ASP A 32 1.93 -0.98 -6.17
CA ASP A 32 2.21 -0.82 -4.73
C ASP A 32 2.19 0.67 -4.37
N THR A 33 1.08 1.16 -3.84
CA THR A 33 1.01 2.58 -3.42
C THR A 33 1.86 2.85 -2.19
N GLY A 34 2.03 1.86 -1.31
CA GLY A 34 2.92 1.98 -0.16
C GLY A 34 4.37 2.25 -0.57
N ALA A 35 4.81 1.72 -1.71
CA ALA A 35 6.13 2.03 -2.28
C ALA A 35 6.24 3.51 -2.68
N MET A 36 5.17 4.10 -3.21
CA MET A 36 5.13 5.53 -3.59
C MET A 36 5.21 6.43 -2.34
N TYR A 37 4.47 6.12 -1.28
CA TYR A 37 4.57 6.83 -0.01
C TYR A 37 5.97 6.69 0.62
N ARG A 38 6.60 5.52 0.52
CA ARG A 38 7.99 5.33 1.00
C ARG A 38 9.00 6.13 0.18
N ALA A 39 8.80 6.27 -1.11
CA ALA A 39 9.64 7.16 -1.94
C ALA A 39 9.52 8.63 -1.49
N MET A 40 8.32 9.10 -1.14
CA MET A 40 8.13 10.42 -0.53
C MET A 40 8.88 10.51 0.81
N GLY A 41 8.77 9.49 1.66
CA GLY A 41 9.50 9.44 2.93
C GLY A 41 11.01 9.53 2.73
N ILE A 42 11.57 8.79 1.76
CA ILE A 42 12.99 8.88 1.39
C ILE A 42 13.37 10.30 0.96
N TYR A 43 12.50 10.95 0.17
CA TYR A 43 12.74 12.32 -0.29
C TYR A 43 12.85 13.30 0.87
N PHE A 44 11.95 13.23 1.83
CA PHE A 44 11.99 14.08 3.00
C PHE A 44 13.21 13.80 3.89
N SER A 45 13.54 12.52 4.10
CA SER A 45 14.76 12.14 4.84
C SER A 45 16.03 12.65 4.15
N ASP A 46 16.12 12.52 2.82
CA ASP A 46 17.29 13.01 2.05
C ASP A 46 17.44 14.54 2.11
N LEU A 47 16.34 15.28 2.32
CA LEU A 47 16.34 16.72 2.56
C LEU A 47 16.59 17.10 4.03
N GLY A 48 16.69 16.14 4.93
CA GLY A 48 16.84 16.38 6.37
C GLY A 48 15.58 16.98 7.01
N ILE A 49 14.40 16.73 6.43
CA ILE A 49 13.11 17.22 6.95
C ILE A 49 12.55 16.18 7.92
N ALA A 50 12.28 16.59 9.16
CA ALA A 50 11.64 15.74 10.15
C ALA A 50 10.14 15.56 9.84
N PRO A 51 9.53 14.44 10.23
CA PRO A 51 8.13 14.15 9.91
C PRO A 51 7.13 15.17 10.50
N GLU A 52 7.50 15.89 11.58
CA GLU A 52 6.67 16.91 12.22
C GLU A 52 6.76 18.29 11.55
N GLU A 53 7.70 18.49 10.61
CA GLU A 53 7.91 19.75 9.91
C GLU A 53 6.96 19.91 8.72
N GLN A 54 5.65 19.91 8.99
CA GLN A 54 4.58 19.89 7.98
C GLN A 54 4.75 20.96 6.90
N GLU A 55 5.06 22.20 7.28
CA GLU A 55 5.23 23.31 6.31
C GLU A 55 6.37 23.05 5.31
N LYS A 56 7.48 22.46 5.78
CA LYS A 56 8.59 22.10 4.89
C LYS A 56 8.22 20.94 3.98
N ILE A 57 7.48 19.96 4.49
CA ILE A 57 6.97 18.82 3.71
C ILE A 57 6.04 19.33 2.60
N GLU A 58 5.11 20.21 2.90
CA GLU A 58 4.19 20.79 1.92
C GLU A 58 4.91 21.57 0.82
N VAL A 59 5.94 22.33 1.18
CA VAL A 59 6.80 23.03 0.20
C VAL A 59 7.55 22.01 -0.68
N ALA A 60 8.18 21.00 -0.06
CA ALA A 60 8.95 19.98 -0.78
C ALA A 60 8.09 19.15 -1.74
N CYS A 61 6.80 18.92 -1.42
CA CYS A 61 5.86 18.21 -2.30
C CYS A 61 5.67 18.89 -3.67
N LYS A 62 5.90 20.20 -3.80
CA LYS A 62 5.70 20.93 -5.05
C LYS A 62 6.71 20.50 -6.12
N ASP A 63 7.94 20.30 -5.74
CA ASP A 63 9.07 20.10 -6.66
C ASP A 63 9.40 18.62 -6.92
N VAL A 64 8.97 17.72 -6.05
CA VAL A 64 9.27 16.28 -6.18
C VAL A 64 8.58 15.67 -7.41
N LYS A 65 9.34 14.86 -8.14
CA LYS A 65 8.82 14.03 -9.24
C LYS A 65 8.94 12.57 -8.86
N ILE A 66 7.81 11.87 -8.80
CA ILE A 66 7.77 10.42 -8.64
C ILE A 66 7.31 9.82 -9.96
N SER A 67 8.01 8.81 -10.43
CA SER A 67 7.59 8.03 -11.58
C SER A 67 7.78 6.54 -11.31
N ILE A 68 7.02 5.74 -12.03
CA ILE A 68 7.02 4.28 -11.91
C ILE A 68 7.32 3.69 -13.29
N SER A 69 8.17 2.70 -13.31
CA SER A 69 8.36 1.81 -14.46
C SER A 69 8.23 0.35 -14.02
N TYR A 70 8.26 -0.55 -14.98
CA TYR A 70 8.21 -1.98 -14.74
C TYR A 70 9.38 -2.67 -15.42
N GLU A 71 10.18 -3.40 -14.65
CA GLU A 71 11.29 -4.20 -15.14
C GLU A 71 11.05 -5.66 -14.74
N ASN A 72 10.99 -6.55 -15.73
CA ASN A 72 10.67 -7.97 -15.51
C ASN A 72 9.36 -8.22 -14.71
N GLY A 73 8.36 -7.35 -14.87
CA GLY A 73 7.09 -7.43 -14.13
C GLY A 73 7.15 -6.87 -12.70
N GLU A 74 8.32 -6.36 -12.26
CA GLU A 74 8.48 -5.75 -10.93
C GLU A 74 8.43 -4.22 -11.04
N GLN A 75 7.64 -3.61 -10.16
CA GLN A 75 7.54 -2.15 -10.07
C GLN A 75 8.87 -1.54 -9.63
N GLN A 76 9.35 -0.59 -10.41
CA GLN A 76 10.49 0.28 -10.09
C GLN A 76 9.98 1.68 -9.76
N VAL A 77 10.49 2.27 -8.70
CA VAL A 77 10.10 3.63 -8.27
C VAL A 77 11.28 4.56 -8.41
N TYR A 78 11.04 5.67 -9.09
CA TYR A 78 12.04 6.71 -9.33
C TYR A 78 11.63 8.00 -8.60
N LEU A 79 12.59 8.58 -7.93
CA LEU A 79 12.51 9.85 -7.25
C LEU A 79 13.42 10.86 -7.96
N ASN A 80 12.83 11.90 -8.56
CA ASN A 80 13.57 12.89 -9.36
C ASN A 80 14.48 12.25 -10.43
N GLY A 81 14.02 11.16 -11.04
CA GLY A 81 14.76 10.41 -12.06
C GLY A 81 15.78 9.39 -11.54
N VAL A 82 15.96 9.27 -10.24
CA VAL A 82 16.84 8.29 -9.59
C VAL A 82 16.04 7.09 -9.09
N ASN A 83 16.44 5.86 -9.44
CA ASN A 83 15.81 4.65 -8.95
C ASN A 83 16.06 4.48 -7.44
N VAL A 84 15.00 4.48 -6.64
CA VAL A 84 15.04 4.31 -5.19
C VAL A 84 14.47 2.98 -4.71
N THR A 85 14.13 2.07 -5.61
CA THR A 85 13.45 0.80 -5.31
C THR A 85 14.18 0.00 -4.23
N GLY A 86 15.50 -0.05 -4.26
CA GLY A 86 16.31 -0.76 -3.26
C GLY A 86 16.24 -0.16 -1.85
N ARG A 87 15.84 1.11 -1.70
CA ARG A 87 15.72 1.83 -0.42
C ARG A 87 14.32 1.75 0.20
N LEU A 88 13.30 1.35 -0.57
CA LEU A 88 11.90 1.41 -0.14
C LEU A 88 11.58 0.51 1.06
N ARG A 89 12.36 -0.54 1.31
CA ARG A 89 12.08 -1.51 2.37
C ARG A 89 12.87 -1.27 3.65
N THR A 90 13.53 -0.12 3.79
CA THR A 90 14.18 0.28 5.03
C THR A 90 13.14 0.64 6.10
N GLU A 91 13.49 0.44 7.37
CA GLU A 91 12.63 0.82 8.50
C GLU A 91 12.38 2.33 8.52
N GLU A 92 13.42 3.12 8.25
CA GLU A 92 13.36 4.59 8.17
C GLU A 92 12.34 5.06 7.12
N ALA A 93 12.42 4.53 5.87
CA ALA A 93 11.46 4.87 4.82
C ALA A 93 10.02 4.48 5.21
N GLY A 94 9.86 3.37 5.93
CA GLY A 94 8.56 2.94 6.43
C GLY A 94 7.99 3.85 7.51
N LYS A 95 8.79 4.28 8.48
CA LYS A 95 8.40 5.22 9.55
C LYS A 95 8.04 6.59 8.99
N MET A 96 8.92 7.13 8.14
CA MET A 96 8.68 8.43 7.50
C MET A 96 7.43 8.42 6.63
N ALA A 97 7.21 7.38 5.83
CA ALA A 97 6.01 7.22 5.03
C ALA A 97 4.74 7.17 5.90
N SER A 98 4.76 6.43 7.00
CA SER A 98 3.62 6.34 7.92
C SER A 98 3.29 7.71 8.53
N ALA A 99 4.29 8.42 9.05
CA ALA A 99 4.10 9.72 9.68
C ALA A 99 3.61 10.80 8.68
N THR A 100 4.16 10.82 7.45
CA THR A 100 3.85 11.87 6.47
C THR A 100 2.66 11.56 5.57
N SER A 101 2.17 10.32 5.55
CA SER A 101 1.01 9.90 4.72
C SER A 101 -0.31 10.57 5.13
N ALA A 102 -0.40 11.14 6.31
CA ALA A 102 -1.56 11.89 6.78
C ALA A 102 -1.64 13.30 6.17
N TYR A 103 -0.54 13.87 5.68
CA TYR A 103 -0.51 15.23 5.17
C TYR A 103 -1.20 15.35 3.82
N LEU A 104 -2.07 16.35 3.72
CA LEU A 104 -2.94 16.54 2.56
C LEU A 104 -2.16 16.72 1.25
N GLU A 105 -1.06 17.47 1.25
CA GLU A 105 -0.27 17.75 0.04
C GLU A 105 0.50 16.50 -0.44
N VAL A 106 0.99 15.66 0.47
CA VAL A 106 1.57 14.36 0.14
C VAL A 106 0.52 13.48 -0.54
N ARG A 107 -0.68 13.45 0.01
CA ARG A 107 -1.79 12.67 -0.54
C ARG A 107 -2.22 13.17 -1.91
N LYS A 108 -2.49 14.47 -2.07
CA LYS A 108 -2.86 15.08 -3.36
C LYS A 108 -1.87 14.70 -4.47
N LYS A 109 -0.57 14.80 -4.16
CA LYS A 109 0.49 14.47 -5.12
C LYS A 109 0.42 13.01 -5.57
N LEU A 110 0.30 12.08 -4.62
CA LEU A 110 0.33 10.65 -4.93
C LEU A 110 -1.00 10.12 -5.49
N VAL A 111 -2.13 10.59 -4.97
CA VAL A 111 -3.46 10.21 -5.48
C VAL A 111 -3.61 10.61 -6.95
N GLY A 112 -3.19 11.82 -7.33
CA GLY A 112 -3.24 12.24 -8.73
C GLY A 112 -2.45 11.31 -9.67
N LEU A 113 -1.23 10.91 -9.27
CA LEU A 113 -0.42 9.97 -10.05
C LEU A 113 -1.07 8.57 -10.12
N GLN A 114 -1.66 8.09 -9.02
CA GLN A 114 -2.35 6.81 -8.96
C GLN A 114 -3.59 6.78 -9.88
N GLN A 115 -4.36 7.86 -9.91
CA GLN A 115 -5.52 8.01 -10.78
C GLN A 115 -5.11 8.05 -12.26
N GLU A 116 -4.07 8.81 -12.59
CA GLU A 116 -3.51 8.85 -13.96
C GLU A 116 -3.11 7.46 -14.45
N MET A 117 -2.49 6.65 -13.60
CA MET A 117 -2.15 5.25 -13.94
C MET A 117 -3.40 4.42 -14.22
N ALA A 118 -4.45 4.57 -13.40
CA ALA A 118 -5.69 3.81 -13.53
C ALA A 118 -6.51 4.18 -14.77
N GLU A 119 -6.39 5.40 -15.27
CA GLU A 119 -7.02 5.83 -16.52
C GLU A 119 -6.39 5.17 -17.75
N ASN A 120 -5.10 4.85 -17.68
CA ASN A 120 -4.32 4.40 -18.82
C ASN A 120 -4.18 2.88 -18.94
N THR A 121 -4.38 2.13 -17.86
CA THR A 121 -4.18 0.66 -17.88
C THR A 121 -5.12 -0.08 -16.94
N ASP A 122 -5.35 -1.35 -17.23
CA ASP A 122 -6.02 -2.26 -16.31
C ASP A 122 -5.04 -2.61 -15.18
N LEU A 123 -5.44 -2.42 -13.92
CA LEU A 123 -4.52 -2.59 -12.81
C LEU A 123 -5.14 -3.20 -11.56
N VAL A 124 -4.26 -3.75 -10.72
CA VAL A 124 -4.53 -4.09 -9.32
C VAL A 124 -3.70 -3.17 -8.44
N MET A 125 -4.36 -2.38 -7.62
CA MET A 125 -3.72 -1.41 -6.74
C MET A 125 -3.99 -1.76 -5.28
N ASP A 126 -2.94 -1.84 -4.46
CA ASP A 126 -3.11 -2.05 -3.03
C ASP A 126 -2.72 -0.85 -2.17
N GLY A 127 -3.50 -0.62 -1.12
CA GLY A 127 -3.27 0.52 -0.23
C GLY A 127 -4.10 0.49 1.06
N ARG A 128 -4.65 1.68 1.43
CA ARG A 128 -5.49 1.90 2.61
C ARG A 128 -6.82 2.56 2.29
N ASP A 129 -6.87 3.28 1.19
CA ASP A 129 -7.99 4.12 0.78
C ASP A 129 -8.16 4.12 -0.74
N ILE A 130 -7.75 3.04 -1.37
CA ILE A 130 -7.84 2.93 -2.84
C ILE A 130 -9.31 2.94 -3.27
N GLY A 131 -10.13 2.10 -2.64
CA GLY A 131 -11.56 2.00 -2.96
C GLY A 131 -12.42 3.16 -2.44
N THR A 132 -11.91 3.98 -1.52
CA THR A 132 -12.66 5.11 -0.96
C THR A 132 -12.25 6.47 -1.52
N ALA A 133 -10.96 6.69 -1.79
CA ALA A 133 -10.43 7.99 -2.20
C ALA A 133 -9.74 7.98 -3.57
N VAL A 134 -8.97 6.94 -3.90
CA VAL A 134 -8.19 6.90 -5.14
C VAL A 134 -9.05 6.47 -6.31
N LEU A 135 -9.72 5.33 -6.19
CA LEU A 135 -10.54 4.68 -7.23
C LEU A 135 -11.96 4.39 -6.70
N PRO A 136 -12.73 5.43 -6.34
CA PRO A 136 -14.06 5.25 -5.74
C PRO A 136 -15.06 4.54 -6.67
N ASN A 137 -14.78 4.53 -7.97
CA ASN A 137 -15.59 3.86 -8.99
C ASN A 137 -14.96 2.58 -9.53
N ALA A 138 -13.98 1.98 -8.83
CA ALA A 138 -13.37 0.73 -9.25
C ALA A 138 -14.42 -0.39 -9.36
N PRO A 139 -14.45 -1.17 -10.46
CA PRO A 139 -15.42 -2.26 -10.66
C PRO A 139 -15.34 -3.34 -9.58
N LEU A 140 -14.17 -3.56 -9.00
CA LEU A 140 -13.99 -4.46 -7.87
C LEU A 140 -13.17 -3.78 -6.77
N LYS A 141 -13.76 -3.75 -5.57
CA LYS A 141 -13.08 -3.32 -4.34
C LYS A 141 -13.07 -4.47 -3.35
N VAL A 142 -11.92 -4.72 -2.78
CA VAL A 142 -11.68 -5.76 -1.76
C VAL A 142 -11.11 -5.11 -0.52
N TYR A 143 -11.71 -5.38 0.63
CA TYR A 143 -11.11 -5.07 1.92
C TYR A 143 -10.51 -6.35 2.49
N LEU A 144 -9.18 -6.49 2.36
CA LEU A 144 -8.44 -7.66 2.81
C LEU A 144 -7.96 -7.46 4.24
N THR A 145 -8.41 -8.31 5.14
CA THR A 145 -8.04 -8.26 6.56
C THR A 145 -7.53 -9.60 7.10
N ALA A 146 -6.97 -9.57 8.27
CA ALA A 146 -6.72 -10.69 9.17
C ALA A 146 -6.58 -10.13 10.59
N SER A 147 -6.79 -10.95 11.63
CA SER A 147 -6.62 -10.51 13.02
C SER A 147 -5.21 -9.97 13.26
N ALA A 148 -5.06 -9.01 14.20
CA ALA A 148 -3.75 -8.43 14.54
C ALA A 148 -2.74 -9.53 14.94
N HIS A 149 -3.20 -10.50 15.69
CA HIS A 149 -2.38 -11.64 16.12
C HIS A 149 -1.87 -12.47 14.93
N VAL A 150 -2.74 -12.82 13.97
CA VAL A 150 -2.33 -13.57 12.77
C VAL A 150 -1.33 -12.77 11.93
N ARG A 151 -1.52 -11.46 11.79
CA ARG A 151 -0.59 -10.58 11.07
C ARG A 151 0.76 -10.49 11.80
N ALA A 152 0.75 -10.44 13.13
CA ALA A 152 1.97 -10.47 13.95
C ALA A 152 2.72 -11.79 13.80
N LEU A 153 2.03 -12.92 13.82
CA LEU A 153 2.63 -14.25 13.60
C LEU A 153 3.27 -14.37 12.22
N ARG A 154 2.59 -13.88 11.16
CA ARG A 154 3.15 -13.87 9.80
C ARG A 154 4.44 -13.04 9.76
N ARG A 155 4.45 -11.86 10.37
CA ARG A 155 5.62 -10.99 10.42
C ARG A 155 6.75 -11.56 11.26
N TRP A 156 6.44 -12.13 12.41
CA TRP A 156 7.39 -12.80 13.28
C TRP A 156 8.10 -13.93 12.55
N LYS A 157 7.32 -14.78 11.85
CA LYS A 157 7.86 -15.88 11.05
C LYS A 157 8.79 -15.37 9.95
N GLU A 158 8.39 -14.33 9.21
CA GLU A 158 9.23 -13.73 8.17
C GLU A 158 10.58 -13.22 8.72
N LEU A 159 10.57 -12.59 9.89
CA LEU A 159 11.79 -12.07 10.52
C LEU A 159 12.71 -13.20 11.00
N THR A 160 12.14 -14.21 11.64
CA THR A 160 12.90 -15.38 12.15
C THR A 160 13.49 -16.22 11.02
N GLU A 161 12.78 -16.40 9.90
CA GLU A 161 13.30 -17.06 8.71
C GLU A 161 14.49 -16.31 8.08
N LYS A 162 14.54 -14.99 8.25
CA LYS A 162 15.68 -14.13 7.85
C LYS A 162 16.82 -14.11 8.90
N GLY A 163 16.73 -14.89 9.96
CA GLY A 163 17.72 -14.95 11.05
C GLY A 163 17.70 -13.73 11.99
N GLN A 164 16.63 -12.95 11.98
CA GLN A 164 16.48 -11.79 12.86
C GLN A 164 15.78 -12.19 14.15
N THR A 165 16.26 -11.65 15.28
CA THR A 165 15.54 -11.78 16.57
C THR A 165 14.32 -10.89 16.54
N ALA A 166 13.16 -11.45 16.88
CA ALA A 166 11.89 -10.73 16.86
C ALA A 166 11.03 -11.11 18.07
N ASP A 167 10.39 -10.13 18.67
CA ASP A 167 9.44 -10.30 19.77
C ASP A 167 8.01 -10.21 19.21
N LEU A 168 7.26 -11.31 19.31
CA LEU A 168 5.90 -11.40 18.80
C LEU A 168 4.96 -10.39 19.45
N ALA A 169 5.07 -10.19 20.77
CA ALA A 169 4.22 -9.26 21.50
C ALA A 169 4.47 -7.81 21.05
N LYS A 170 5.74 -7.46 20.86
CA LYS A 170 6.09 -6.14 20.34
C LYS A 170 5.62 -5.91 18.91
N ILE A 171 5.74 -6.92 18.05
CA ILE A 171 5.22 -6.84 16.68
C ILE A 171 3.69 -6.63 16.67
N GLU A 172 2.96 -7.32 17.56
CA GLU A 172 1.50 -7.18 17.66
C GLU A 172 1.12 -5.80 18.17
N GLU A 173 1.84 -5.26 19.17
CA GLU A 173 1.67 -3.89 19.65
C GLU A 173 1.89 -2.87 18.53
N ASP A 174 3.00 -2.96 17.79
CA ASP A 174 3.32 -2.06 16.67
C ASP A 174 2.26 -2.12 15.55
N ILE A 175 1.70 -3.32 15.29
CA ILE A 175 0.60 -3.50 14.34
C ILE A 175 -0.67 -2.80 14.82
N ASN A 176 -1.04 -2.95 16.09
CA ASN A 176 -2.23 -2.32 16.66
C ASN A 176 -2.11 -0.80 16.67
N GLU A 177 -0.95 -0.27 17.03
CA GLU A 177 -0.67 1.16 17.00
C GLU A 177 -0.80 1.72 15.57
N ARG A 178 -0.23 1.03 14.59
CA ARG A 178 -0.31 1.42 13.19
C ARG A 178 -1.74 1.37 12.65
N ASP A 179 -2.50 0.33 12.99
CA ASP A 179 -3.90 0.22 12.60
C ASP A 179 -4.73 1.36 13.20
N TYR A 180 -4.45 1.71 14.46
CA TYR A 180 -5.08 2.86 15.08
C TYR A 180 -4.78 4.16 14.33
N GLN A 181 -3.51 4.41 13.98
CA GLN A 181 -3.10 5.57 13.20
C GLN A 181 -3.76 5.60 11.82
N ASP A 182 -3.76 4.46 11.09
CA ASP A 182 -4.36 4.35 9.76
C ASP A 182 -5.88 4.61 9.79
N THR A 183 -6.59 4.15 10.83
CA THR A 183 -8.06 4.29 10.96
C THR A 183 -8.51 5.63 11.51
N HIS A 184 -7.65 6.36 12.25
CA HIS A 184 -7.99 7.63 12.92
C HIS A 184 -7.34 8.86 12.29
N ARG A 185 -6.61 8.71 11.18
CA ARG A 185 -6.03 9.87 10.50
C ARG A 185 -7.14 10.77 9.94
N GLU A 186 -6.90 12.07 9.95
CA GLU A 186 -7.86 13.09 9.53
C GLU A 186 -8.26 12.97 8.05
N HIS A 187 -7.29 12.66 7.19
CA HIS A 187 -7.51 12.58 5.74
C HIS A 187 -7.48 11.14 5.26
N SER A 188 -8.55 10.71 4.60
CA SER A 188 -8.72 9.38 3.99
C SER A 188 -8.37 8.24 4.96
N PRO A 189 -9.06 8.11 6.11
CA PRO A 189 -8.81 7.02 7.05
C PRO A 189 -8.99 5.65 6.37
N LEU A 190 -8.33 4.64 6.92
CA LEU A 190 -8.55 3.26 6.51
C LEU A 190 -9.95 2.83 6.96
N VAL A 191 -10.86 2.80 6.01
CA VAL A 191 -12.23 2.29 6.19
C VAL A 191 -12.58 1.38 5.02
N GLN A 192 -13.43 0.38 5.28
CA GLN A 192 -13.99 -0.43 4.21
C GLN A 192 -14.97 0.42 3.38
N ALA A 193 -14.79 0.48 2.06
CA ALA A 193 -15.77 1.09 1.19
C ALA A 193 -17.11 0.31 1.24
N GLU A 194 -18.24 1.00 1.13
CA GLU A 194 -19.57 0.39 1.27
C GLU A 194 -19.80 -0.79 0.28
N ASP A 195 -19.25 -0.67 -0.92
CA ASP A 195 -19.34 -1.68 -1.98
C ASP A 195 -18.12 -2.64 -2.03
N ALA A 196 -17.21 -2.56 -1.04
CA ALA A 196 -16.07 -3.46 -0.97
C ALA A 196 -16.44 -4.83 -0.39
N VAL A 197 -15.97 -5.88 -1.05
CA VAL A 197 -16.09 -7.24 -0.53
C VAL A 197 -15.07 -7.45 0.59
N LEU A 198 -15.55 -7.80 1.78
CA LEU A 198 -14.68 -8.17 2.90
C LEU A 198 -14.10 -9.56 2.66
N VAL A 199 -12.77 -9.65 2.76
CA VAL A 199 -12.03 -10.92 2.73
C VAL A 199 -11.18 -11.01 3.98
N ASP A 200 -11.66 -11.79 4.95
CA ASP A 200 -10.86 -12.14 6.13
C ASP A 200 -9.99 -13.35 5.79
N SER A 201 -8.68 -13.14 5.82
CA SER A 201 -7.68 -14.14 5.48
C SER A 201 -7.06 -14.82 6.72
N SER A 202 -7.66 -14.67 7.90
CA SER A 202 -7.09 -15.21 9.16
C SER A 202 -6.88 -16.72 9.08
N GLU A 203 -7.84 -17.45 8.50
CA GLU A 203 -7.83 -18.90 8.36
C GLU A 203 -7.60 -19.38 6.91
N MET A 204 -7.22 -18.46 6.01
CA MET A 204 -7.04 -18.78 4.59
C MET A 204 -5.56 -18.85 4.20
N THR A 205 -5.25 -19.76 3.31
CA THR A 205 -3.98 -19.79 2.58
C THR A 205 -3.92 -18.66 1.55
N ILE A 206 -2.71 -18.34 1.09
CA ILE A 206 -2.51 -17.34 0.03
C ILE A 206 -3.28 -17.75 -1.24
N ASP A 207 -3.25 -19.05 -1.61
CA ASP A 207 -3.90 -19.57 -2.81
C ASP A 207 -5.43 -19.40 -2.73
N GLU A 208 -6.04 -19.73 -1.61
CA GLU A 208 -7.48 -19.55 -1.40
C GLU A 208 -7.92 -18.08 -1.49
N VAL A 209 -7.13 -17.15 -0.94
CA VAL A 209 -7.41 -15.71 -1.05
C VAL A 209 -7.30 -15.24 -2.49
N VAL A 210 -6.26 -15.66 -3.22
CA VAL A 210 -6.07 -15.33 -4.63
C VAL A 210 -7.24 -15.83 -5.47
N GLU A 211 -7.61 -17.11 -5.36
CA GLU A 211 -8.73 -17.68 -6.11
C GLU A 211 -10.06 -17.00 -5.81
N LYS A 212 -10.31 -16.66 -4.55
CA LYS A 212 -11.50 -15.90 -4.17
C LYS A 212 -11.57 -14.54 -4.88
N ILE A 213 -10.46 -13.79 -4.90
CA ILE A 213 -10.42 -12.48 -5.56
C ILE A 213 -10.51 -12.63 -7.08
N LEU A 214 -9.86 -13.64 -7.66
CA LEU A 214 -9.97 -13.92 -9.11
C LEU A 214 -11.41 -14.28 -9.50
N SER A 215 -12.12 -15.08 -8.71
CA SER A 215 -13.55 -15.38 -8.95
C SER A 215 -14.38 -14.09 -8.95
N LEU A 216 -14.21 -13.24 -7.94
CA LEU A 216 -14.89 -11.94 -7.84
C LEU A 216 -14.57 -11.02 -9.03
N ALA A 217 -13.34 -11.05 -9.54
CA ALA A 217 -12.95 -10.25 -10.70
C ALA A 217 -13.63 -10.77 -11.98
N ARG A 218 -13.60 -12.08 -12.22
CA ARG A 218 -14.23 -12.72 -13.39
C ARG A 218 -15.73 -12.48 -13.47
N GLU A 219 -16.42 -12.39 -12.33
CA GLU A 219 -17.85 -12.08 -12.26
C GLU A 219 -18.19 -10.63 -12.68
N ARG A 220 -17.20 -9.73 -12.66
CA ARG A 220 -17.38 -8.30 -12.95
C ARG A 220 -16.72 -7.83 -14.26
N MET A 221 -15.97 -8.71 -14.90
CA MET A 221 -15.36 -8.45 -16.21
C MET A 221 -16.33 -8.79 -17.34
#